data_b854340a3a165b9a8aa523d8d292042c
#
_entry.id   b854340a3a165b9a8aa523d8d292042c
#
_cell.length_a   1.000
_cell.length_b   1.000
_cell.length_c   1.000
_cell.angle_alpha   90.00
_cell.angle_beta   90.00
_cell.angle_gamma   90.00
#
_symmetry.space_group_name_H-M   'P 1'
#
loop_
_entity.id
_entity.type
_entity.pdbx_description
1 polymer ?
#
loop_
_entity_poly.entity_id
_entity_poly.type
_entity_poly.pdbx_seq_one_letter_code
_entity_poly.pdbx_strand_id
1 'polypeptide(L)'
;MRILLACICAVLLAGTALAQRSGRPAERRPPREPKVVDEFNGPQHLAIVIDCSVQNKRAFERSIRLATRAIERLTDKDTVSIVVFDDAAELLVPATPVTDKAAILAKLQGLKPRGMKALFAGVAKGAEEVRRNKSEEQAKRVLLLSGNGTGKLIGPGDENVIDELKKSLSKENITLVQPLAGHGGGLHGDQPRRRKGEKGGGAKRVE
;
A
#
# COMPACT_ATOMS: atom_id res chain seq x y z
N MET A 1 -9.88 -79.61 26.20
CA MET A 1 -9.69 -78.65 27.32
C MET A 1 -9.29 -77.32 26.75
N ARG A 2 -10.00 -76.24 27.06
CA ARG A 2 -9.83 -74.86 26.67
C ARG A 2 -10.73 -74.39 25.54
N ILE A 3 -11.96 -74.34 25.87
CA ILE A 3 -13.04 -73.55 25.26
C ILE A 3 -13.51 -72.62 26.35
N LEU A 4 -13.92 -71.41 25.99
CA LEU A 4 -14.50 -70.34 26.79
C LEU A 4 -13.53 -69.18 27.06
N LEU A 5 -13.63 -68.22 26.17
CA LEU A 5 -13.78 -66.81 26.52
C LEU A 5 -13.91 -65.94 25.23
N ALA A 6 -15.05 -66.03 24.61
CA ALA A 6 -15.40 -65.17 23.50
C ALA A 6 -16.88 -64.80 23.64
N CYS A 7 -17.17 -63.88 24.50
CA CYS A 7 -18.46 -63.17 24.58
C CYS A 7 -18.31 -62.13 25.68
N ILE A 8 -18.22 -60.93 25.37
CA ILE A 8 -18.58 -59.71 26.07
C ILE A 8 -17.66 -58.58 25.58
N CYS A 9 -17.98 -58.03 24.43
CA CYS A 9 -17.56 -56.68 24.06
C CYS A 9 -18.30 -56.17 22.81
N ALA A 10 -19.59 -56.43 22.81
CA ALA A 10 -20.46 -55.88 21.74
C ALA A 10 -21.62 -55.12 22.35
N VAL A 11 -21.39 -54.07 23.09
CA VAL A 11 -22.36 -52.99 23.38
C VAL A 11 -21.57 -51.83 23.90
N LEU A 12 -21.58 -50.75 23.21
CA LEU A 12 -21.34 -49.34 23.56
C LEU A 12 -20.51 -48.60 22.49
N LEU A 13 -21.01 -48.65 21.26
CA LEU A 13 -20.63 -47.63 20.25
C LEU A 13 -21.91 -47.01 19.71
N ALA A 14 -22.73 -46.49 20.62
CA ALA A 14 -23.80 -45.57 20.25
C ALA A 14 -23.28 -44.14 20.41
N GLY A 15 -22.92 -43.56 19.32
CA GLY A 15 -23.21 -42.22 18.88
C GLY A 15 -22.76 -41.06 19.75
N THR A 16 -21.75 -40.41 19.39
CA THR A 16 -21.73 -38.96 19.34
C THR A 16 -21.12 -38.52 18.04
N ALA A 17 -21.95 -38.46 16.98
CA ALA A 17 -21.64 -37.67 15.81
C ALA A 17 -21.69 -36.19 16.24
N LEU A 18 -20.64 -35.71 16.88
CA LEU A 18 -20.32 -34.32 16.99
C LEU A 18 -20.08 -33.82 15.58
N ALA A 19 -21.08 -33.15 15.04
CA ALA A 19 -20.96 -32.38 13.81
C ALA A 19 -19.81 -31.39 13.97
N GLN A 20 -18.60 -31.81 13.58
CA GLN A 20 -17.50 -30.92 13.33
C GLN A 20 -17.95 -30.03 12.17
N ARG A 21 -18.57 -28.89 12.51
CA ARG A 21 -18.65 -27.75 11.62
C ARG A 21 -17.21 -27.39 11.30
N SER A 22 -16.68 -27.95 10.24
CA SER A 22 -15.45 -27.52 9.61
C SER A 22 -15.70 -26.10 9.07
N GLY A 23 -15.63 -25.12 9.95
CA GLY A 23 -15.50 -23.74 9.56
C GLY A 23 -14.18 -23.66 8.79
N ARG A 24 -14.25 -23.76 7.45
CA ARG A 24 -13.11 -23.40 6.61
C ARG A 24 -12.66 -22.04 7.10
N PRO A 25 -11.38 -21.87 7.51
CA PRO A 25 -10.87 -20.56 7.84
C PRO A 25 -11.19 -19.66 6.63
N ALA A 26 -11.94 -18.59 6.87
CA ALA A 26 -12.23 -17.63 5.82
C ALA A 26 -10.87 -17.22 5.23
N GLU A 27 -10.58 -17.67 4.03
CA GLU A 27 -9.37 -17.35 3.31
C GLU A 27 -9.33 -15.82 3.20
N ARG A 28 -8.54 -15.21 4.06
CA ARG A 28 -8.37 -13.76 4.08
C ARG A 28 -7.78 -13.38 2.73
N ARG A 29 -8.64 -12.92 1.82
CA ARG A 29 -8.16 -12.35 0.57
C ARG A 29 -7.10 -11.31 0.92
N PRO A 30 -5.90 -11.42 0.35
CA PRO A 30 -4.88 -10.41 0.58
C PRO A 30 -5.49 -9.04 0.28
N PRO A 31 -5.15 -8.01 1.06
CA PRO A 31 -5.63 -6.66 0.82
C PRO A 31 -5.39 -6.31 -0.65
N ARG A 32 -6.43 -5.87 -1.35
CA ARG A 32 -6.27 -5.35 -2.71
C ARG A 32 -5.30 -4.19 -2.65
N GLU A 33 -4.13 -4.38 -3.22
CA GLU A 33 -3.15 -3.32 -3.29
C GLU A 33 -3.60 -2.23 -4.25
N PRO A 34 -3.22 -0.97 -3.98
CA PRO A 34 -3.65 0.15 -4.80
C PRO A 34 -3.17 -0.02 -6.25
N LYS A 35 -4.05 0.23 -7.19
CA LYS A 35 -3.76 0.29 -8.62
C LYS A 35 -2.99 1.57 -8.92
N VAL A 36 -1.69 1.56 -8.71
CA VAL A 36 -0.85 2.77 -8.88
C VAL A 36 -0.31 2.91 -10.30
N VAL A 37 -0.29 1.83 -11.08
CA VAL A 37 0.52 1.76 -12.29
C VAL A 37 -0.29 1.39 -13.54
N ASP A 38 -1.59 1.12 -13.41
CA ASP A 38 -2.42 0.71 -14.56
C ASP A 38 -2.74 1.87 -15.53
N GLU A 39 -2.39 3.13 -15.17
CA GLU A 39 -2.70 4.32 -15.96
C GLU A 39 -1.55 4.80 -16.85
N PHE A 40 -0.43 4.08 -16.87
CA PHE A 40 0.77 4.54 -17.58
C PHE A 40 0.86 3.91 -18.98
N ASN A 41 0.25 4.57 -19.94
CA ASN A 41 0.36 4.21 -21.34
C ASN A 41 1.50 4.99 -22.03
N GLY A 42 2.33 4.29 -22.83
CA GLY A 42 3.42 4.87 -23.59
C GLY A 42 4.74 5.03 -22.83
N PRO A 43 5.81 5.39 -23.55
CA PRO A 43 7.14 5.60 -22.96
C PRO A 43 7.13 6.69 -21.89
N GLN A 44 7.89 6.50 -20.82
CA GLN A 44 7.94 7.44 -19.71
C GLN A 44 9.31 7.52 -19.06
N HIS A 45 9.59 8.66 -18.43
CA HIS A 45 10.61 8.77 -17.41
C HIS A 45 9.94 8.84 -16.04
N LEU A 46 10.15 7.82 -15.25
CA LEU A 46 9.58 7.67 -13.91
C LEU A 46 10.64 7.94 -12.84
N ALA A 47 10.54 9.05 -12.12
CA ALA A 47 11.31 9.25 -10.89
C ALA A 47 10.55 8.66 -9.70
N ILE A 48 11.11 7.65 -9.07
CA ILE A 48 10.55 7.02 -7.86
C ILE A 48 11.19 7.70 -6.65
N VAL A 49 10.38 8.38 -5.85
CA VAL A 49 10.81 9.15 -4.67
C VAL A 49 10.36 8.40 -3.42
N ILE A 50 11.31 7.86 -2.66
CA ILE A 50 11.06 6.98 -1.52
C ILE A 50 11.41 7.69 -0.21
N ASP A 51 10.43 7.76 0.68
CA ASP A 51 10.58 8.27 2.04
C ASP A 51 11.29 7.25 2.93
N CYS A 52 12.55 7.52 3.26
CA CYS A 52 13.36 6.74 4.17
C CYS A 52 13.39 7.33 5.60
N SER A 53 12.52 8.28 5.93
CA SER A 53 12.46 8.84 7.28
C SER A 53 11.93 7.84 8.32
N VAL A 54 12.29 8.04 9.59
CA VAL A 54 11.77 7.21 10.70
C VAL A 54 10.25 7.37 10.86
N GLN A 55 9.69 8.49 10.42
CA GLN A 55 8.25 8.71 10.41
C GLN A 55 7.51 7.78 9.46
N ASN A 56 8.17 7.33 8.39
CA ASN A 56 7.64 6.37 7.42
C ASN A 56 7.87 4.91 7.82
N LYS A 57 8.53 4.61 8.95
CA LYS A 57 8.97 3.25 9.33
C LYS A 57 7.87 2.19 9.17
N ARG A 58 6.61 2.50 9.52
CA ARG A 58 5.49 1.55 9.42
C ARG A 58 5.02 1.30 7.98
N ALA A 59 5.20 2.26 7.09
CA ALA A 59 4.82 2.15 5.69
C ALA A 59 6.00 1.82 4.78
N PHE A 60 7.22 1.83 5.29
CA PHE A 60 8.46 1.68 4.53
C PHE A 60 8.50 0.42 3.68
N GLU A 61 8.24 -0.74 4.27
CA GLU A 61 8.20 -2.01 3.54
C GLU A 61 7.17 -2.02 2.40
N ARG A 62 6.05 -1.33 2.60
CA ARG A 62 5.04 -1.14 1.56
C ARG A 62 5.57 -0.24 0.45
N SER A 63 6.27 0.85 0.80
CA SER A 63 6.91 1.74 -0.18
C SER A 63 7.90 0.99 -1.05
N ILE A 64 8.75 0.14 -0.46
CA ILE A 64 9.70 -0.69 -1.20
C ILE A 64 8.98 -1.66 -2.15
N ARG A 65 7.93 -2.36 -1.69
CA ARG A 65 7.15 -3.26 -2.56
C ARG A 65 6.48 -2.51 -3.72
N LEU A 66 5.98 -1.30 -3.48
CA LEU A 66 5.38 -0.48 -4.54
C LEU A 66 6.43 0.01 -5.54
N ALA A 67 7.61 0.41 -5.08
CA ALA A 67 8.74 0.74 -5.94
C ALA A 67 9.14 -0.45 -6.82
N THR A 68 9.32 -1.62 -6.23
CA THR A 68 9.62 -2.87 -6.94
C THR A 68 8.61 -3.14 -8.06
N ARG A 69 7.33 -3.10 -7.74
CA ARG A 69 6.26 -3.34 -8.74
C ARG A 69 6.22 -2.28 -9.83
N ALA A 70 6.48 -1.01 -9.48
CA ALA A 70 6.57 0.03 -10.48
C ALA A 70 7.69 -0.26 -11.47
N ILE A 71 8.88 -0.64 -11.00
CA ILE A 71 10.03 -0.99 -11.83
C ILE A 71 9.75 -2.23 -12.69
N GLU A 72 9.13 -3.27 -12.12
CA GLU A 72 8.79 -4.51 -12.85
C GLU A 72 7.86 -4.26 -14.04
N ARG A 73 7.00 -3.25 -13.97
CA ARG A 73 6.06 -2.89 -15.04
C ARG A 73 6.63 -2.00 -16.13
N LEU A 74 7.74 -1.33 -15.86
CA LEU A 74 8.42 -0.53 -16.87
C LEU A 74 8.95 -1.40 -18.00
N THR A 75 9.09 -0.83 -19.18
CA THR A 75 9.61 -1.48 -20.38
C THR A 75 11.00 -0.95 -20.73
N ASP A 76 11.64 -1.50 -21.73
CA ASP A 76 12.92 -1.05 -22.28
C ASP A 76 12.87 0.36 -22.91
N LYS A 77 11.66 0.85 -23.22
CA LYS A 77 11.41 2.22 -23.72
C LYS A 77 11.33 3.26 -22.61
N ASP A 78 11.29 2.81 -21.37
CA ASP A 78 11.16 3.67 -20.20
C ASP A 78 12.53 4.01 -19.62
N THR A 79 12.56 5.12 -18.90
CA THR A 79 13.70 5.56 -18.09
C THR A 79 13.25 5.63 -16.64
N VAL A 80 14.06 5.16 -15.71
CA VAL A 80 13.80 5.25 -14.28
C VAL A 80 14.91 6.01 -13.58
N SER A 81 14.55 6.83 -12.60
CA SER A 81 15.45 7.34 -11.56
C SER A 81 14.89 7.05 -10.20
N ILE A 82 15.76 6.85 -9.19
CA ILE A 82 15.34 6.58 -7.83
C ILE A 82 15.99 7.62 -6.92
N VAL A 83 15.14 8.33 -6.20
CA VAL A 83 15.53 9.29 -5.16
C VAL A 83 15.07 8.75 -3.82
N VAL A 84 15.92 8.79 -2.83
CA VAL A 84 15.57 8.52 -1.44
C VAL A 84 15.66 9.81 -0.65
N PHE A 85 14.83 9.98 0.36
CA PHE A 85 14.94 11.14 1.23
C PHE A 85 14.67 10.78 2.70
N ASP A 86 15.44 11.44 3.54
CA ASP A 86 15.29 11.50 5.00
C ASP A 86 15.51 12.96 5.45
N ASP A 87 16.62 13.28 6.11
CA ASP A 87 17.03 14.66 6.44
C ASP A 87 17.39 15.47 5.18
N ALA A 88 17.78 14.80 4.11
CA ALA A 88 18.10 15.35 2.81
C ALA A 88 17.62 14.41 1.69
N ALA A 89 17.64 14.89 0.45
CA ALA A 89 17.34 14.07 -0.72
C ALA A 89 18.63 13.59 -1.39
N GLU A 90 18.71 12.29 -1.65
CA GLU A 90 19.83 11.61 -2.26
C GLU A 90 19.39 10.89 -3.54
N LEU A 91 20.19 11.00 -4.61
CA LEU A 91 19.97 10.28 -5.86
C LEU A 91 20.59 8.88 -5.76
N LEU A 92 19.76 7.87 -5.58
CA LEU A 92 20.18 6.47 -5.46
C LEU A 92 20.47 5.84 -6.83
N VAL A 93 19.61 6.13 -7.81
CA VAL A 93 19.75 5.69 -9.21
C VAL A 93 19.52 6.90 -10.12
N PRO A 94 20.53 7.33 -10.88
CA PRO A 94 20.35 8.39 -11.88
C PRO A 94 19.43 7.91 -13.01
N ALA A 95 18.98 8.83 -13.85
CA ALA A 95 18.15 8.49 -15.01
C ALA A 95 18.79 7.37 -15.83
N THR A 96 18.22 6.19 -15.77
CA THR A 96 18.76 4.94 -16.34
C THR A 96 17.69 4.28 -17.21
N PRO A 97 17.99 3.90 -18.46
CA PRO A 97 17.10 3.07 -19.27
C PRO A 97 16.80 1.74 -18.59
N VAL A 98 15.56 1.27 -18.68
CA VAL A 98 15.10 0.07 -17.98
C VAL A 98 15.47 -1.20 -18.78
N THR A 99 16.75 -1.40 -19.02
CA THR A 99 17.29 -2.58 -19.71
C THR A 99 17.69 -3.69 -18.74
N ASP A 100 18.14 -3.34 -17.54
CA ASP A 100 18.50 -4.29 -16.46
C ASP A 100 17.72 -3.96 -15.18
N LYS A 101 16.53 -4.53 -15.07
CA LYS A 101 15.68 -4.36 -13.88
C LYS A 101 16.31 -4.95 -12.63
N ALA A 102 17.06 -6.04 -12.76
CA ALA A 102 17.65 -6.71 -11.61
C ALA A 102 18.70 -5.81 -10.93
N ALA A 103 19.56 -5.17 -11.72
CA ALA A 103 20.53 -4.20 -11.19
C ALA A 103 19.86 -3.00 -10.52
N ILE A 104 18.75 -2.51 -11.10
CA ILE A 104 17.99 -1.38 -10.53
C ILE A 104 17.34 -1.82 -9.20
N LEU A 105 16.70 -2.98 -9.17
CA LEU A 105 16.03 -3.51 -7.97
C LEU A 105 17.04 -3.81 -6.85
N ALA A 106 18.24 -4.26 -7.17
CA ALA A 106 19.30 -4.50 -6.20
C ALA A 106 19.66 -3.23 -5.41
N LYS A 107 19.50 -2.03 -5.99
CA LYS A 107 19.74 -0.76 -5.28
C LYS A 107 18.72 -0.48 -4.17
N LEU A 108 17.53 -1.07 -4.24
CA LEU A 108 16.53 -0.94 -3.17
C LEU A 108 16.86 -1.81 -1.95
N GLN A 109 17.71 -2.84 -2.14
CA GLN A 109 18.11 -3.72 -1.06
C GLN A 109 19.01 -2.98 -0.07
N GLY A 110 18.76 -3.17 1.20
CA GLY A 110 19.55 -2.55 2.26
C GLY A 110 19.13 -1.14 2.67
N LEU A 111 18.15 -0.53 1.96
CA LEU A 111 17.55 0.71 2.43
C LEU A 111 16.89 0.50 3.79
N LYS A 112 17.06 1.48 4.68
CA LYS A 112 16.49 1.45 6.05
C LYS A 112 15.95 2.82 6.42
N PRO A 113 14.88 2.88 7.21
CA PRO A 113 14.40 4.15 7.76
C PRO A 113 15.45 4.80 8.66
N ARG A 114 15.72 6.08 8.43
CA ARG A 114 16.64 6.93 9.20
C ARG A 114 16.22 8.39 9.09
N GLY A 115 16.74 9.24 9.94
CA GLY A 115 16.58 10.70 9.84
C GLY A 115 15.14 11.20 9.94
N MET A 116 14.97 12.46 9.59
CA MET A 116 13.70 13.18 9.59
C MET A 116 13.12 13.26 8.17
N LYS A 117 11.91 13.77 8.03
CA LYS A 117 11.20 13.80 6.75
C LYS A 117 11.39 15.12 6.00
N ALA A 118 12.23 15.14 4.99
CA ALA A 118 12.42 16.28 4.07
C ALA A 118 11.62 16.09 2.77
N LEU A 119 10.28 16.05 2.87
CA LEU A 119 9.36 15.73 1.77
C LEU A 119 9.58 16.61 0.54
N PHE A 120 9.67 17.93 0.74
CA PHE A 120 9.86 18.89 -0.35
C PHE A 120 11.16 18.63 -1.11
N ALA A 121 12.26 18.41 -0.38
CA ALA A 121 13.56 18.12 -0.98
C ALA A 121 13.52 16.84 -1.83
N GLY A 122 12.85 15.79 -1.34
CA GLY A 122 12.67 14.54 -2.07
C GLY A 122 11.94 14.73 -3.39
N VAL A 123 10.78 15.40 -3.37
CA VAL A 123 9.97 15.64 -4.58
C VAL A 123 10.69 16.59 -5.54
N ALA A 124 11.33 17.66 -5.03
CA ALA A 124 12.09 18.58 -5.85
C ALA A 124 13.25 17.88 -6.59
N LYS A 125 13.96 16.98 -5.90
CA LYS A 125 15.04 16.18 -6.48
C LYS A 125 14.52 15.21 -7.56
N GLY A 126 13.40 14.54 -7.29
CA GLY A 126 12.75 13.67 -8.29
C GLY A 126 12.30 14.44 -9.53
N ALA A 127 11.74 15.65 -9.35
CA ALA A 127 11.37 16.52 -10.45
C ALA A 127 12.59 17.01 -11.26
N GLU A 128 13.70 17.33 -10.58
CA GLU A 128 14.96 17.68 -11.24
C GLU A 128 15.44 16.55 -12.16
N GLU A 129 15.38 15.31 -11.72
CA GLU A 129 15.81 14.17 -12.51
C GLU A 129 14.97 13.99 -13.77
N VAL A 130 13.64 14.13 -13.69
CA VAL A 130 12.78 14.00 -14.89
C VAL A 130 12.92 15.22 -15.84
N ARG A 131 13.28 16.40 -15.32
CA ARG A 131 13.58 17.59 -16.15
C ARG A 131 14.87 17.42 -16.96
N ARG A 132 15.87 16.73 -16.42
CA ARG A 132 17.14 16.46 -17.11
C ARG A 132 16.94 15.61 -18.37
N ASN A 133 15.91 14.79 -18.39
CA ASN A 133 15.54 14.05 -19.58
C ASN A 133 14.87 14.98 -20.59
N LYS A 134 15.55 15.19 -21.70
CA LYS A 134 15.10 16.06 -22.80
C LYS A 134 14.20 15.34 -23.81
N SER A 135 13.92 14.04 -23.62
CA SER A 135 13.02 13.32 -24.51
C SER A 135 11.59 13.89 -24.39
N GLU A 136 11.06 14.36 -25.50
CA GLU A 136 9.67 14.83 -25.62
C GLU A 136 8.69 13.65 -25.78
N GLU A 137 9.20 12.50 -26.20
CA GLU A 137 8.40 11.29 -26.41
C GLU A 137 8.05 10.57 -25.10
N GLN A 138 8.80 10.84 -24.02
CA GLN A 138 8.59 10.23 -22.73
C GLN A 138 7.77 11.12 -21.80
N ALA A 139 6.67 10.57 -21.30
CA ALA A 139 5.90 11.24 -20.24
C ALA A 139 6.74 11.37 -18.97
N LYS A 140 6.76 12.56 -18.37
CA LYS A 140 7.53 12.86 -17.15
C LYS A 140 6.67 12.65 -15.91
N ARG A 141 7.10 11.73 -15.05
CA ARG A 141 6.32 11.33 -13.86
C ARG A 141 7.19 11.22 -12.62
N VAL A 142 6.64 11.66 -11.50
CA VAL A 142 7.25 11.50 -10.17
C VAL A 142 6.31 10.65 -9.32
N LEU A 143 6.74 9.46 -8.92
CA LEU A 143 6.01 8.58 -8.02
C LEU A 143 6.51 8.80 -6.60
N LEU A 144 5.69 9.45 -5.78
CA LEU A 144 5.99 9.69 -4.37
C LEU A 144 5.51 8.55 -3.49
N LEU A 145 6.43 7.87 -2.83
CA LEU A 145 6.20 6.78 -1.90
C LEU A 145 6.55 7.23 -0.48
N SER A 146 5.65 7.99 0.13
CA SER A 146 5.78 8.50 1.49
C SER A 146 4.54 8.12 2.30
N GLY A 147 4.73 7.83 3.59
CA GLY A 147 3.67 7.50 4.51
C GLY A 147 3.77 8.26 5.82
N ASN A 148 2.75 8.13 6.63
CA ASN A 148 2.80 8.53 8.04
C ASN A 148 2.83 7.30 8.94
N GLY A 149 3.18 7.49 10.18
CA GLY A 149 3.23 6.41 11.18
C GLY A 149 1.92 5.64 11.39
N THR A 150 0.80 6.07 10.77
CA THR A 150 -0.51 5.41 10.84
C THR A 150 -0.77 4.47 9.66
N GLY A 151 0.20 4.33 8.74
CA GLY A 151 0.07 3.51 7.52
C GLY A 151 -0.66 4.19 6.36
N LYS A 152 -1.12 5.44 6.54
CA LYS A 152 -1.55 6.28 5.42
C LYS A 152 -0.32 6.79 4.67
N LEU A 153 -0.43 6.95 3.36
CA LEU A 153 0.69 7.41 2.51
C LEU A 153 0.98 8.90 2.64
N ILE A 154 0.10 9.67 3.29
CA ILE A 154 0.24 11.12 3.50
C ILE A 154 -0.08 11.40 4.97
N GLY A 155 0.76 12.22 5.61
CA GLY A 155 0.54 12.69 6.98
C GLY A 155 -0.40 13.91 7.03
N PRO A 156 -1.03 14.18 8.17
CA PRO A 156 -1.71 15.45 8.40
C PRO A 156 -0.71 16.60 8.19
N GLY A 157 -1.07 17.57 7.38
CA GLY A 157 -0.21 18.72 7.03
C GLY A 157 0.60 18.54 5.74
N ASP A 158 0.88 17.31 5.29
CA ASP A 158 1.56 17.10 4.01
C ASP A 158 0.63 17.34 2.81
N GLU A 159 -0.69 17.27 3.00
CA GLU A 159 -1.68 17.36 1.91
C GLU A 159 -1.59 18.68 1.15
N ASN A 160 -1.52 19.80 1.85
CA ASN A 160 -1.40 21.13 1.25
C ASN A 160 -0.09 21.27 0.46
N VAL A 161 1.02 20.80 1.03
CA VAL A 161 2.34 20.82 0.39
C VAL A 161 2.32 19.99 -0.89
N ILE A 162 1.70 18.83 -0.86
CA ILE A 162 1.58 17.93 -2.01
C ILE A 162 0.71 18.54 -3.10
N ASP A 163 -0.38 19.20 -2.76
CA ASP A 163 -1.26 19.84 -3.74
C ASP A 163 -0.59 21.05 -4.40
N GLU A 164 0.19 21.81 -3.66
CA GLU A 164 1.03 22.88 -4.23
C GLU A 164 2.10 22.32 -5.17
N LEU A 165 2.77 21.23 -4.76
CA LEU A 165 3.74 20.53 -5.61
C LEU A 165 3.11 20.00 -6.89
N LYS A 166 1.92 19.39 -6.82
CA LYS A 166 1.17 18.94 -8.00
C LYS A 166 0.88 20.09 -8.96
N LYS A 167 0.37 21.21 -8.44
CA LYS A 167 0.10 22.41 -9.25
C LYS A 167 1.36 22.98 -9.89
N SER A 168 2.47 23.00 -9.16
CA SER A 168 3.74 23.49 -9.69
C SER A 168 4.27 22.58 -10.78
N LEU A 169 4.32 21.28 -10.55
CA LEU A 169 4.84 20.29 -11.49
C LEU A 169 4.00 20.16 -12.75
N SER A 170 2.66 20.28 -12.63
CA SER A 170 1.75 20.22 -13.78
C SER A 170 1.98 21.34 -14.80
N LYS A 171 2.44 22.52 -14.36
CA LYS A 171 2.83 23.62 -15.27
C LYS A 171 4.02 23.24 -16.17
N GLU A 172 4.80 22.26 -15.75
CA GLU A 172 5.97 21.75 -16.46
C GLU A 172 5.71 20.40 -17.15
N ASN A 173 4.45 19.99 -17.28
CA ASN A 173 4.03 18.70 -17.79
C ASN A 173 4.63 17.50 -17.01
N ILE A 174 4.89 17.69 -15.72
CA ILE A 174 5.34 16.63 -14.81
C ILE A 174 4.16 16.18 -13.96
N THR A 175 3.83 14.90 -14.01
CA THR A 175 2.74 14.34 -13.21
C THR A 175 3.27 13.81 -11.88
N LEU A 176 2.79 14.34 -10.76
CA LEU A 176 3.05 13.78 -9.43
C LEU A 176 2.00 12.72 -9.11
N VAL A 177 2.45 11.49 -9.00
CA VAL A 177 1.61 10.31 -8.69
C VAL A 177 1.83 9.88 -7.25
N GLN A 178 0.72 9.58 -6.58
CA GLN A 178 0.74 8.99 -5.25
C GLN A 178 -0.14 7.75 -5.26
N PRO A 179 0.34 6.64 -4.69
CA PRO A 179 -0.53 5.48 -4.51
C PRO A 179 -1.68 5.86 -3.60
N LEU A 180 -2.90 5.69 -4.06
CA LEU A 180 -4.07 5.83 -3.19
C LEU A 180 -3.90 4.86 -2.02
N ALA A 181 -4.09 5.36 -0.79
CA ALA A 181 -4.23 4.49 0.36
C ALA A 181 -5.41 3.56 0.06
N GLY A 182 -5.10 2.30 -0.29
CA GLY A 182 -6.16 1.31 -0.37
C GLY A 182 -6.92 1.40 0.93
N HIS A 183 -8.22 1.65 0.88
CA HIS A 183 -9.11 1.44 2.00
C HIS A 183 -8.93 -0.04 2.34
N GLY A 184 -7.97 -0.33 3.20
CA GLY A 184 -7.96 -1.58 3.93
C GLY A 184 -9.29 -1.56 4.66
N GLY A 185 -10.27 -2.30 4.11
CA GLY A 185 -11.55 -2.50 4.76
C GLY A 185 -11.25 -3.02 6.17
N GLY A 186 -11.09 -2.10 7.11
CA GLY A 186 -11.29 -2.41 8.50
C GLY A 186 -12.71 -2.94 8.55
N LEU A 187 -12.84 -4.19 8.93
CA LEU A 187 -14.08 -4.79 9.40
C LEU A 187 -14.51 -4.08 10.70
N HIS A 188 -14.80 -2.81 10.63
CA HIS A 188 -15.82 -2.24 11.48
C HIS A 188 -17.14 -2.65 10.81
N GLY A 189 -17.61 -3.82 11.24
CA GLY A 189 -18.95 -4.23 10.98
C GLY A 189 -19.84 -3.05 11.27
N ASP A 190 -20.57 -2.67 10.24
CA ASP A 190 -21.72 -1.82 10.34
C ASP A 190 -22.68 -2.52 11.33
N GLN A 191 -22.46 -2.25 12.62
CA GLN A 191 -23.48 -2.61 13.61
C GLN A 191 -24.65 -1.69 13.32
N PRO A 192 -25.80 -2.25 12.92
CA PRO A 192 -26.99 -1.44 12.74
C PRO A 192 -27.23 -0.71 14.06
N ARG A 193 -27.17 0.62 14.01
CA ARG A 193 -27.51 1.48 15.15
C ARG A 193 -28.86 0.99 15.66
N ARG A 194 -28.86 0.32 16.80
CA ARG A 194 -30.08 0.03 17.56
C ARG A 194 -30.79 1.37 17.76
N ARG A 195 -31.86 1.59 17.03
CA ARG A 195 -32.81 2.67 17.29
C ARG A 195 -33.27 2.48 18.73
N LYS A 196 -32.83 3.38 19.59
CA LYS A 196 -33.25 3.47 20.98
C LYS A 196 -34.74 3.73 20.98
N GLY A 197 -35.52 2.77 21.54
CA GLY A 197 -36.95 2.67 21.44
C GLY A 197 -37.68 3.98 21.72
N GLU A 198 -38.64 4.24 20.91
CA GLU A 198 -39.78 5.10 21.20
C GLU A 198 -40.48 4.56 22.47
N LYS A 199 -40.34 5.34 23.54
CA LYS A 199 -41.17 5.15 24.75
C LYS A 199 -42.59 5.56 24.41
N GLY A 200 -43.48 4.59 24.42
CA GLY A 200 -44.90 4.77 24.24
C GLY A 200 -45.50 5.87 25.12
N GLY A 201 -46.25 6.74 24.49
CA GLY A 201 -47.03 7.75 25.12
C GLY A 201 -48.17 7.14 25.93
N GLY A 202 -48.22 7.52 27.22
CA GLY A 202 -49.29 7.18 28.11
C GLY A 202 -50.61 7.79 27.70
N ALA A 203 -51.65 6.94 27.63
CA ALA A 203 -53.02 7.35 27.50
C ALA A 203 -53.49 8.15 28.71
N LYS A 204 -53.92 9.39 28.49
CA LYS A 204 -54.70 10.14 29.48
C LYS A 204 -56.15 9.70 29.42
N ARG A 205 -56.62 9.19 30.52
CA ARG A 205 -58.02 8.94 30.81
C ARG A 205 -58.63 10.28 31.20
N VAL A 206 -59.72 10.69 30.54
CA VAL A 206 -60.54 11.83 30.94
C VAL A 206 -61.84 11.25 31.52
N GLU A 207 -62.14 11.72 32.75
CA GLU A 207 -63.48 11.63 33.33
C GLU A 207 -64.24 12.90 32.92
#